data_55fb4011dfefd900441b1f5e96ab2a7a
#
_entry.id   55fb4011dfefd900441b1f5e96ab2a7a
#
_cell.length_a   1.000
_cell.length_b   1.000
_cell.length_c   1.000
_cell.angle_alpha   90.00
_cell.angle_beta   90.00
_cell.angle_gamma   90.00
#
_symmetry.space_group_name_H-M   'P 1'
#
loop_
_entity.id
_entity.type
_entity.pdbx_description
1 polymer ?
#
loop_
_entity_poly.entity_id
_entity_poly.type
_entity_poly.pdbx_seq_one_letter_code
_entity_poly.pdbx_strand_id
1 'polypeptide(L)'
;MRTTSLGKSAASSRRRTIAYWITTVLLALECVVGGMMGALHYHLYVRNMEHLGYPLYFMTILGVWYLLAGVALLAPRFPRLKEWAYAGLVFNYTGAVASHVAVGDGVMTLVGPITFTALAVASWALRPSTRRLDHDI
;
A
#
# COMPACT_ATOMS: atom_id res chain seq x y z
N MET A 1 11.72 7.79 40.63
CA MET A 1 10.82 8.35 39.59
C MET A 1 11.27 8.18 38.11
N ARG A 2 12.47 7.71 37.84
CA ARG A 2 13.00 7.52 36.46
C ARG A 2 12.57 6.20 35.76
N THR A 3 12.15 5.18 36.48
CA THR A 3 11.84 3.85 35.93
C THR A 3 10.50 3.78 35.17
N THR A 4 9.52 4.62 35.51
CA THR A 4 8.20 4.64 34.86
C THR A 4 8.21 5.28 33.48
N SER A 5 9.12 6.21 33.20
CA SER A 5 9.21 6.87 31.88
C SER A 5 9.85 5.96 30.83
N LEU A 6 10.87 5.19 31.22
CA LEU A 6 11.54 4.24 30.32
C LEU A 6 10.62 3.10 29.88
N GLY A 7 9.78 2.58 30.79
CA GLY A 7 8.80 1.55 30.46
C GLY A 7 7.72 2.01 29.49
N LYS A 8 7.23 3.24 29.62
CA LYS A 8 6.25 3.83 28.71
C LYS A 8 6.81 4.07 27.30
N SER A 9 8.06 4.51 27.21
CA SER A 9 8.75 4.73 25.93
C SER A 9 8.96 3.41 25.17
N ALA A 10 9.42 2.37 25.85
CA ALA A 10 9.63 1.04 25.25
C ALA A 10 8.32 0.40 24.79
N ALA A 11 7.24 0.51 25.58
CA ALA A 11 5.93 0.01 25.22
C ALA A 11 5.34 0.75 24.00
N SER A 12 5.52 2.07 23.91
CA SER A 12 5.09 2.88 22.77
C SER A 12 5.83 2.50 21.49
N SER A 13 7.16 2.32 21.58
CA SER A 13 7.99 1.86 20.44
C SER A 13 7.57 0.48 19.96
N ARG A 14 7.31 -0.46 20.86
CA ARG A 14 6.84 -1.81 20.50
C ARG A 14 5.48 -1.79 19.80
N ARG A 15 4.51 -1.01 20.32
CA ARG A 15 3.18 -0.86 19.70
C ARG A 15 3.28 -0.30 18.28
N ARG A 16 4.12 0.71 18.08
CA ARG A 16 4.39 1.30 16.77
C ARG A 16 4.95 0.27 15.78
N THR A 17 5.91 -0.54 16.20
CA THR A 17 6.51 -1.58 15.37
C THR A 17 5.50 -2.66 14.99
N ILE A 18 4.65 -3.09 15.93
CA ILE A 18 3.58 -4.06 15.67
C ILE A 18 2.57 -3.48 14.67
N ALA A 19 2.11 -2.24 14.87
CA ALA A 19 1.18 -1.57 13.96
C ALA A 19 1.79 -1.41 12.56
N TYR A 20 3.07 -1.07 12.47
CA TYR A 20 3.80 -1.04 11.18
C TYR A 20 3.74 -2.38 10.47
N TRP A 21 4.07 -3.48 11.15
CA TRP A 21 4.10 -4.79 10.52
C TRP A 21 2.70 -5.27 10.12
N ILE A 22 1.68 -5.01 10.93
CA ILE A 22 0.29 -5.34 10.59
C ILE A 22 -0.12 -4.61 9.30
N THR A 23 0.06 -3.30 9.24
CA THR A 23 -0.32 -2.50 8.06
C THR A 23 0.51 -2.85 6.83
N THR A 24 1.80 -3.12 7.01
CA THR A 24 2.71 -3.49 5.91
C THR A 24 2.40 -4.86 5.33
N VAL A 25 2.13 -5.86 6.18
CA VAL A 25 1.80 -7.22 5.74
C VAL A 25 0.44 -7.22 5.02
N LEU A 26 -0.56 -6.52 5.55
CA LEU A 26 -1.86 -6.39 4.88
C LEU A 26 -1.72 -5.71 3.51
N LEU A 27 -0.94 -4.64 3.43
CA LEU A 27 -0.68 -3.95 2.17
C LEU A 27 0.11 -4.81 1.18
N ALA A 28 1.13 -5.53 1.64
CA ALA A 28 1.91 -6.43 0.80
C ALA A 28 1.09 -7.62 0.31
N LEU A 29 0.21 -8.17 1.15
CA LEU A 29 -0.71 -9.24 0.77
C LEU A 29 -1.68 -8.77 -0.32
N GLU A 30 -2.24 -7.58 -0.17
CA GLU A 30 -3.08 -6.97 -1.21
C GLU A 30 -2.29 -6.79 -2.51
N CYS A 31 -1.06 -6.27 -2.45
CA CYS A 31 -0.20 -6.13 -3.62
C CYS A 31 0.06 -7.47 -4.32
N VAL A 32 0.29 -8.55 -3.58
CA VAL A 32 0.52 -9.88 -4.17
C VAL A 32 -0.77 -10.43 -4.77
N VAL A 33 -1.87 -10.42 -4.02
CA VAL A 33 -3.16 -10.96 -4.48
C VAL A 33 -3.71 -10.13 -5.64
N GLY A 34 -3.79 -8.80 -5.49
CA GLY A 34 -4.25 -7.91 -6.54
C GLY A 34 -3.35 -7.91 -7.76
N GLY A 35 -2.03 -7.97 -7.54
CA GLY A 35 -1.04 -8.06 -8.61
C GLY A 35 -1.17 -9.36 -9.41
N MET A 36 -1.32 -10.50 -8.75
CA MET A 36 -1.56 -11.79 -9.42
C MET A 36 -2.88 -11.80 -10.17
N MET A 37 -3.97 -11.33 -9.55
CA MET A 37 -5.28 -11.24 -10.21
C MET A 37 -5.25 -10.33 -11.44
N GLY A 38 -4.53 -9.20 -11.36
CA GLY A 38 -4.34 -8.30 -12.49
C GLY A 38 -3.49 -8.93 -13.59
N ALA A 39 -2.33 -9.49 -13.26
CA ALA A 39 -1.43 -10.10 -14.24
C ALA A 39 -2.03 -11.32 -14.95
N LEU A 40 -2.84 -12.11 -14.23
CA LEU A 40 -3.52 -13.31 -14.76
C LEU A 40 -4.90 -13.01 -15.39
N HIS A 41 -5.28 -11.76 -15.50
CA HIS A 41 -6.58 -11.35 -16.06
C HIS A 41 -7.77 -12.03 -15.40
N TYR A 42 -7.77 -12.05 -14.05
CA TYR A 42 -8.89 -12.65 -13.33
C TYR A 42 -10.20 -11.92 -13.64
N HIS A 43 -11.25 -12.67 -13.93
CA HIS A 43 -12.48 -12.15 -14.54
C HIS A 43 -13.15 -10.97 -13.81
N LEU A 44 -13.08 -10.93 -12.46
CA LEU A 44 -13.65 -9.82 -11.70
C LEU A 44 -12.86 -8.52 -11.92
N TYR A 45 -11.53 -8.61 -12.05
CA TYR A 45 -10.66 -7.48 -12.34
C TYR A 45 -10.81 -7.02 -13.79
N VAL A 46 -10.97 -7.96 -14.73
CA VAL A 46 -11.27 -7.64 -16.14
C VAL A 46 -12.55 -6.82 -16.23
N ARG A 47 -13.63 -7.29 -15.61
CA ARG A 47 -14.90 -6.57 -15.58
C ARG A 47 -14.80 -5.16 -14.99
N ASN A 48 -14.01 -5.01 -13.92
CA ASN A 48 -13.78 -3.70 -13.32
C ASN A 48 -13.01 -2.75 -14.25
N MET A 49 -11.97 -3.25 -14.95
CA MET A 49 -11.23 -2.46 -15.92
C MET A 49 -12.11 -2.02 -17.11
N GLU A 50 -12.91 -2.93 -17.65
CA GLU A 50 -13.86 -2.64 -18.72
C GLU A 50 -14.90 -1.60 -18.28
N HIS A 51 -15.45 -1.75 -17.06
CA HIS A 51 -16.39 -0.80 -16.47
C HIS A 51 -15.79 0.61 -16.35
N LEU A 52 -14.52 0.71 -15.94
CA LEU A 52 -13.79 1.96 -15.82
C LEU A 52 -13.27 2.51 -17.16
N GLY A 53 -13.43 1.76 -18.27
CA GLY A 53 -12.97 2.15 -19.60
C GLY A 53 -11.46 2.00 -19.83
N TYR A 54 -10.76 1.21 -19.01
CA TYR A 54 -9.35 0.95 -19.19
C TYR A 54 -9.08 -0.25 -20.11
N PRO A 55 -8.04 -0.18 -20.97
CA PRO A 55 -7.67 -1.31 -21.80
C PRO A 55 -7.03 -2.44 -20.96
N LEU A 56 -7.22 -3.70 -21.37
CA LEU A 56 -6.77 -4.86 -20.62
C LEU A 56 -5.25 -4.92 -20.42
N TYR A 57 -4.45 -4.44 -21.38
CA TYR A 57 -2.99 -4.41 -21.20
C TYR A 57 -2.57 -3.54 -20.01
N PHE A 58 -3.34 -2.49 -19.69
CA PHE A 58 -3.09 -1.64 -18.53
C PHE A 58 -3.21 -2.42 -17.21
N MET A 59 -4.16 -3.35 -17.15
CA MET A 59 -4.30 -4.26 -16.01
C MET A 59 -3.06 -5.13 -15.79
N THR A 60 -2.46 -5.63 -16.87
CA THR A 60 -1.19 -6.39 -16.80
C THR A 60 -0.06 -5.52 -16.24
N ILE A 61 0.07 -4.29 -16.74
CA ILE A 61 1.07 -3.33 -16.26
C ILE A 61 0.89 -3.07 -14.76
N LEU A 62 -0.34 -2.76 -14.32
CA LEU A 62 -0.64 -2.54 -12.91
C LEU A 62 -0.35 -3.79 -12.08
N GLY A 63 -0.74 -4.98 -12.54
CA GLY A 63 -0.48 -6.24 -11.86
C GLY A 63 1.01 -6.46 -11.58
N VAL A 64 1.86 -6.23 -12.57
CA VAL A 64 3.32 -6.32 -12.43
C VAL A 64 3.84 -5.28 -11.44
N TRP A 65 3.39 -4.03 -11.54
CA TRP A 65 3.80 -2.97 -10.59
C TRP A 65 3.38 -3.27 -9.16
N TYR A 66 2.19 -3.84 -8.94
CA TYR A 66 1.73 -4.28 -7.62
C TYR A 66 2.64 -5.37 -7.04
N LEU A 67 3.01 -6.39 -7.84
CA LEU A 67 3.93 -7.45 -7.40
C LEU A 67 5.29 -6.88 -7.00
N LEU A 68 5.84 -5.98 -7.81
CA LEU A 68 7.10 -5.30 -7.52
C LEU A 68 7.00 -4.43 -6.27
N ALA A 69 5.89 -3.72 -6.07
CA ALA A 69 5.65 -2.94 -4.87
C ALA A 69 5.58 -3.83 -3.62
N GLY A 70 4.88 -4.96 -3.67
CA GLY A 70 4.83 -5.93 -2.58
C GLY A 70 6.22 -6.43 -2.17
N VAL A 71 7.05 -6.77 -3.15
CA VAL A 71 8.45 -7.17 -2.91
C VAL A 71 9.25 -6.02 -2.29
N ALA A 72 9.12 -4.81 -2.82
CA ALA A 72 9.84 -3.63 -2.32
C ALA A 72 9.47 -3.28 -0.88
N LEU A 73 8.19 -3.41 -0.49
CA LEU A 73 7.72 -3.16 0.88
C LEU A 73 8.34 -4.13 1.88
N LEU A 74 8.46 -5.40 1.52
CA LEU A 74 8.98 -6.45 2.40
C LEU A 74 10.52 -6.50 2.41
N ALA A 75 11.19 -6.11 1.31
CA ALA A 75 12.64 -6.18 1.19
C ALA A 75 13.33 -5.43 2.34
N PRO A 76 14.33 -6.04 3.01
CA PRO A 76 15.18 -5.32 3.95
C PRO A 76 16.08 -4.33 3.19
N ARG A 77 16.50 -3.27 3.85
CA ARG A 77 17.39 -2.24 3.25
C ARG A 77 16.75 -1.52 2.08
N PHE A 78 17.11 -0.84 1.22
CA PHE A 78 16.47 -0.12 0.09
C PHE A 78 15.39 0.90 0.50
N PRO A 79 15.69 1.86 1.38
CA PRO A 79 14.69 2.84 1.82
C PRO A 79 14.14 3.70 0.66
N ARG A 80 14.96 4.07 -0.33
CA ARG A 80 14.51 4.83 -1.51
C ARG A 80 13.47 4.07 -2.34
N LEU A 81 13.70 2.77 -2.55
CA LEU A 81 12.75 1.92 -3.29
C LEU A 81 11.41 1.82 -2.55
N LYS A 82 11.43 1.80 -1.22
CA LYS A 82 10.20 1.83 -0.42
C LYS A 82 9.44 3.14 -0.56
N GLU A 83 10.13 4.29 -0.58
CA GLU A 83 9.46 5.57 -0.84
C GLU A 83 8.74 5.57 -2.19
N TRP A 84 9.37 5.05 -3.23
CA TRP A 84 8.75 4.94 -4.55
C TRP A 84 7.56 3.98 -4.56
N ALA A 85 7.68 2.83 -3.87
CA ALA A 85 6.59 1.88 -3.75
C ALA A 85 5.38 2.48 -3.04
N TYR A 86 5.58 3.14 -1.89
CA TYR A 86 4.50 3.83 -1.18
C TYR A 86 3.86 4.94 -2.00
N ALA A 87 4.66 5.78 -2.64
CA ALA A 87 4.14 6.84 -3.50
C ALA A 87 3.32 6.27 -4.66
N GLY A 88 3.84 5.25 -5.34
CA GLY A 88 3.15 4.57 -6.43
C GLY A 88 1.81 3.96 -6.00
N LEU A 89 1.77 3.29 -4.85
CA LEU A 89 0.54 2.72 -4.29
C LEU A 89 -0.48 3.80 -3.94
N VAL A 90 -0.07 4.89 -3.27
CA VAL A 90 -0.97 6.00 -2.95
C VAL A 90 -1.54 6.63 -4.22
N PHE A 91 -0.72 6.89 -5.23
CA PHE A 91 -1.20 7.44 -6.51
C PHE A 91 -2.15 6.47 -7.22
N ASN A 92 -1.86 5.17 -7.18
CA ASN A 92 -2.71 4.18 -7.81
C ASN A 92 -4.08 4.07 -7.11
N TYR A 93 -4.12 3.97 -5.78
CA TYR A 93 -5.39 3.87 -5.05
C TYR A 93 -6.21 5.15 -5.13
N THR A 94 -5.58 6.33 -5.04
CA THR A 94 -6.28 7.60 -5.23
C THR A 94 -6.75 7.78 -6.66
N GLY A 95 -5.97 7.31 -7.64
CA GLY A 95 -6.39 7.22 -9.04
C GLY A 95 -7.59 6.31 -9.25
N ALA A 96 -7.64 5.16 -8.56
CA ALA A 96 -8.82 4.29 -8.57
C ALA A 96 -10.06 4.96 -7.98
N VAL A 97 -9.93 5.69 -6.86
CA VAL A 97 -11.03 6.51 -6.32
C VAL A 97 -11.53 7.51 -7.36
N ALA A 98 -10.62 8.26 -7.99
CA ALA A 98 -10.98 9.23 -9.01
C ALA A 98 -11.67 8.59 -10.23
N SER A 99 -11.21 7.41 -10.65
CA SER A 99 -11.81 6.66 -11.77
C SER A 99 -13.22 6.22 -11.46
N HIS A 100 -13.48 5.65 -10.29
CA HIS A 100 -14.82 5.26 -9.86
C HIS A 100 -15.77 6.45 -9.73
N VAL A 101 -15.29 7.57 -9.20
CA VAL A 101 -16.07 8.82 -9.14
C VAL A 101 -16.40 9.34 -10.53
N ALA A 102 -15.45 9.28 -11.46
CA ALA A 102 -15.63 9.77 -12.83
C ALA A 102 -16.70 9.00 -13.62
N VAL A 103 -16.86 7.70 -13.36
CA VAL A 103 -17.91 6.87 -13.99
C VAL A 103 -19.24 6.88 -13.21
N GLY A 104 -19.32 7.61 -12.09
CA GLY A 104 -20.53 7.76 -11.29
C GLY A 104 -20.83 6.58 -10.36
N ASP A 105 -19.84 5.82 -9.98
CA ASP A 105 -19.99 4.69 -9.07
C ASP A 105 -20.41 5.12 -7.65
N GLY A 106 -21.13 4.25 -6.96
CA GLY A 106 -21.58 4.49 -5.58
C GLY A 106 -20.45 4.41 -4.57
N VAL A 107 -20.70 4.97 -3.38
CA VAL A 107 -19.71 5.07 -2.28
C VAL A 107 -19.10 3.72 -1.89
N MET A 108 -19.84 2.63 -2.02
CA MET A 108 -19.37 1.28 -1.65
C MET A 108 -18.17 0.82 -2.49
N THR A 109 -18.07 1.24 -3.75
CA THR A 109 -16.92 0.90 -4.62
C THR A 109 -15.65 1.65 -4.20
N LEU A 110 -15.78 2.78 -3.51
CA LEU A 110 -14.68 3.60 -3.04
C LEU A 110 -14.04 3.08 -1.75
N VAL A 111 -14.77 2.23 -0.99
CA VAL A 111 -14.30 1.73 0.32
C VAL A 111 -12.96 0.99 0.20
N GLY A 112 -12.82 0.12 -0.79
CA GLY A 112 -11.58 -0.62 -1.03
C GLY A 112 -10.38 0.30 -1.28
N PRO A 113 -10.39 1.11 -2.34
CA PRO A 113 -9.29 2.03 -2.65
C PRO A 113 -8.96 3.02 -1.53
N ILE A 114 -9.97 3.55 -0.83
CA ILE A 114 -9.75 4.45 0.31
C ILE A 114 -9.07 3.71 1.47
N THR A 115 -9.52 2.49 1.79
CA THR A 115 -8.92 1.67 2.85
C THR A 115 -7.47 1.36 2.55
N PHE A 116 -7.14 0.97 1.31
CA PHE A 116 -5.75 0.69 0.92
C PHE A 116 -4.89 1.94 0.86
N THR A 117 -5.44 3.08 0.49
CA THR A 117 -4.75 4.39 0.63
C THR A 117 -4.39 4.65 2.09
N ALA A 118 -5.35 4.47 3.01
CA ALA A 118 -5.13 4.66 4.43
C ALA A 118 -4.08 3.69 4.99
N LEU A 119 -4.11 2.41 4.58
CA LEU A 119 -3.10 1.41 4.95
C LEU A 119 -1.71 1.79 4.43
N ALA A 120 -1.60 2.26 3.20
CA ALA A 120 -0.33 2.68 2.62
C ALA A 120 0.26 3.87 3.39
N VAL A 121 -0.54 4.90 3.68
CA VAL A 121 -0.13 6.05 4.47
C VAL A 121 0.23 5.66 5.90
N ALA A 122 -0.57 4.82 6.55
CA ALA A 122 -0.30 4.35 7.91
C ALA A 122 1.00 3.52 7.98
N SER A 123 1.19 2.58 7.07
CA SER A 123 2.42 1.79 6.97
C SER A 123 3.65 2.69 6.75
N TRP A 124 3.55 3.64 5.85
CA TRP A 124 4.61 4.62 5.59
C TRP A 124 4.95 5.45 6.83
N ALA A 125 3.96 6.00 7.52
CA ALA A 125 4.14 6.84 8.71
C ALA A 125 4.69 6.07 9.91
N LEU A 126 4.33 4.80 10.06
CA LEU A 126 4.74 3.95 11.18
C LEU A 126 6.11 3.29 11.01
N ARG A 127 6.78 3.46 9.85
CA ARG A 127 8.08 2.81 9.58
C ARG A 127 9.10 3.05 10.70
N PRO A 128 9.81 2.00 11.13
CA PRO A 128 10.96 2.15 12.02
C PRO A 128 12.09 2.96 11.35
N SER A 129 12.97 3.57 12.16
CA SER A 129 14.11 4.34 11.66
C SER A 129 14.99 3.55 10.68
N THR A 130 15.21 2.27 10.96
CA THR A 130 15.98 1.36 10.08
C THR A 130 15.39 1.16 8.67
N ARG A 131 14.17 1.62 8.44
CA ARG A 131 13.45 1.51 7.15
C ARG A 131 13.09 2.86 6.54
N ARG A 132 13.58 3.95 7.10
CA ARG A 132 13.44 5.32 6.59
C ARG A 132 14.68 5.73 5.82
N LEU A 133 14.52 6.77 5.00
CA LEU A 133 15.68 7.51 4.48
C LEU A 133 16.32 8.26 5.66
N ASP A 134 17.62 8.05 5.86
CA ASP A 134 18.37 8.90 6.75
C ASP A 134 18.49 10.28 6.11
N HIS A 135 18.14 11.31 6.86
CA HIS A 135 18.28 12.71 6.46
C HIS A 135 19.67 13.26 6.79
N ASP A 136 20.69 12.42 6.79
CA ASP A 136 22.07 12.87 6.92
C ASP A 136 22.57 13.32 5.53
N ILE A 137 22.25 14.58 5.21
CA ILE A 137 22.96 15.39 4.22
C ILE A 137 23.42 16.65 4.92
#